data_61034de583821aa5df92be1c18e9e5f2
#
_entry.id   61034de583821aa5df92be1c18e9e5f2
#
_cell.length_a   1.000
_cell.length_b   1.000
_cell.length_c   1.000
_cell.angle_alpha   90.00
_cell.angle_beta   90.00
_cell.angle_gamma   90.00
#
_symmetry.space_group_name_H-M   'P 1'
#
loop_
_entity.id
_entity.type
_entity.pdbx_description
1 polymer ?
#
loop_
_entity_poly.entity_id
_entity_poly.type
_entity_poly.pdbx_seq_one_letter_code
_entity_poly.pdbx_strand_id
1 'polypeptide(L)'
;EIERNYFELPKHIVADAGYGSEQNYDDILSKRKREALITYNMYEKEKKKKYKQNQFNPDNWQYDKVSDTYICPSQQRVTFRYHSVRTDKTGFKREYKIYECENCSGCPFRSSCTKAKEGNNRKVMVNEKWEQQKEYVRAKLSEEKAGSIYRQRKIDVEPVFGFLKANLRFTRFS
;
A
#
# COMPACT_ATOMS: atom_id res chain seq x y z
N GLU A 1 -10.59 -22.80 -2.63
CA GLU A 1 -11.86 -23.34 -2.12
C GLU A 1 -13.05 -22.87 -2.98
N ILE A 2 -13.17 -21.57 -3.26
CA ILE A 2 -14.21 -21.03 -4.14
C ILE A 2 -14.17 -21.67 -5.53
N GLU A 3 -13.00 -21.83 -6.14
CA GLU A 3 -12.84 -22.48 -7.46
C GLU A 3 -13.24 -23.95 -7.49
N ARG A 4 -13.22 -24.65 -6.34
CA ARG A 4 -13.71 -26.04 -6.25
C ARG A 4 -15.23 -26.12 -6.24
N ASN A 5 -15.90 -25.06 -5.74
CA ASN A 5 -17.35 -25.04 -5.55
C ASN A 5 -18.08 -24.29 -6.66
N TYR A 6 -17.38 -23.39 -7.36
CA TYR A 6 -17.93 -22.58 -8.46
C TYR A 6 -17.03 -22.73 -9.67
N PHE A 7 -17.60 -23.05 -10.81
CA PHE A 7 -16.90 -23.31 -12.08
C PHE A 7 -16.09 -22.11 -12.58
N GLU A 8 -16.37 -20.88 -12.09
CA GLU A 8 -15.66 -19.67 -12.48
C GLU A 8 -15.63 -18.65 -11.33
N LEU A 9 -14.48 -17.98 -11.16
CA LEU A 9 -14.37 -16.85 -10.24
C LEU A 9 -15.15 -15.63 -10.77
N PRO A 10 -15.83 -14.88 -9.90
CA PRO A 10 -16.51 -13.66 -10.30
C PRO A 10 -15.53 -12.64 -10.89
N LYS A 11 -16.03 -11.77 -11.78
CA LYS A 11 -15.23 -10.70 -12.39
C LYS A 11 -14.60 -9.78 -11.34
N HIS A 12 -15.37 -9.39 -10.33
CA HIS A 12 -14.96 -8.49 -9.26
C HIS A 12 -14.74 -9.27 -7.97
N ILE A 13 -13.56 -9.14 -7.39
CA ILE A 13 -13.24 -9.68 -6.06
C ILE A 13 -13.23 -8.50 -5.09
N VAL A 14 -14.16 -8.52 -4.14
CA VAL A 14 -14.38 -7.42 -3.18
C VAL A 14 -13.99 -7.89 -1.79
N ALA A 15 -13.12 -7.12 -1.11
CA ALA A 15 -12.73 -7.42 0.27
C ALA A 15 -12.36 -6.12 1.01
N ASP A 16 -12.14 -6.21 2.32
CA ASP A 16 -11.67 -5.10 3.13
C ASP A 16 -10.16 -4.85 3.01
N ALA A 17 -9.69 -3.79 3.65
CA ALA A 17 -8.27 -3.39 3.61
C ALA A 17 -7.32 -4.42 4.24
N GLY A 18 -7.80 -5.34 5.05
CA GLY A 18 -7.00 -6.42 5.63
C GLY A 18 -6.46 -7.39 4.57
N TYR A 19 -7.17 -7.49 3.45
CA TYR A 19 -6.76 -8.31 2.29
C TYR A 19 -5.96 -7.53 1.25
N GLY A 20 -5.79 -6.21 1.41
CA GLY A 20 -5.07 -5.34 0.50
C GLY A 20 -3.54 -5.47 0.64
N SER A 21 -2.98 -6.56 0.14
CA SER A 21 -1.54 -6.83 0.12
C SER A 21 -1.03 -7.01 -1.31
N GLU A 22 0.27 -6.75 -1.53
CA GLU A 22 0.92 -6.94 -2.82
C GLU A 22 0.72 -8.36 -3.36
N GLN A 23 0.84 -9.36 -2.49
CA GLN A 23 0.66 -10.78 -2.84
C GLN A 23 -0.77 -11.08 -3.32
N ASN A 24 -1.78 -10.55 -2.62
CA ASN A 24 -3.18 -10.77 -3.00
C ASN A 24 -3.53 -10.06 -4.30
N TYR A 25 -3.04 -8.82 -4.50
CA TYR A 25 -3.24 -8.15 -5.78
C TYR A 25 -2.53 -8.88 -6.93
N ASP A 26 -1.32 -9.40 -6.70
CA ASP A 26 -0.61 -10.20 -7.70
C ASP A 26 -1.40 -11.46 -8.08
N ASP A 27 -1.95 -12.18 -7.10
CA ASP A 27 -2.78 -13.35 -7.35
C ASP A 27 -4.06 -12.99 -8.13
N ILE A 28 -4.77 -11.94 -7.72
CA ILE A 28 -6.05 -11.56 -8.35
C ILE A 28 -5.84 -10.96 -9.74
N LEU A 29 -4.95 -9.99 -9.87
CA LEU A 29 -4.78 -9.22 -11.11
C LEU A 29 -3.95 -9.96 -12.14
N SER A 30 -2.81 -10.54 -11.71
CA SER A 30 -1.83 -11.14 -12.62
C SER A 30 -2.13 -12.59 -12.93
N LYS A 31 -2.41 -13.41 -11.91
CA LYS A 31 -2.61 -14.86 -12.10
C LYS A 31 -4.05 -15.20 -12.52
N ARG A 32 -5.04 -14.63 -11.79
CA ARG A 32 -6.46 -14.95 -12.00
C ARG A 32 -7.14 -14.07 -13.05
N LYS A 33 -6.51 -12.97 -13.45
CA LYS A 33 -7.03 -12.00 -14.42
C LYS A 33 -8.43 -11.49 -14.03
N ARG A 34 -8.62 -11.18 -12.73
CA ARG A 34 -9.85 -10.62 -12.18
C ARG A 34 -9.62 -9.20 -11.66
N GLU A 35 -10.68 -8.45 -11.44
CA GLU A 35 -10.61 -7.09 -10.91
C GLU A 35 -10.64 -7.11 -9.39
N ALA A 36 -9.64 -6.48 -8.74
CA ALA A 36 -9.57 -6.35 -7.29
C ALA A 36 -10.23 -5.05 -6.85
N LEU A 37 -11.37 -5.13 -6.18
CA LEU A 37 -12.04 -4.02 -5.50
C LEU A 37 -11.74 -4.11 -3.99
N ILE A 38 -10.48 -3.96 -3.66
CA ILE A 38 -9.95 -4.12 -2.30
C ILE A 38 -9.12 -2.88 -2.01
N THR A 39 -9.35 -2.22 -0.88
CA THR A 39 -8.48 -1.12 -0.44
C THR A 39 -7.24 -1.66 0.27
N TYR A 40 -6.22 -0.84 0.44
CA TYR A 40 -5.03 -1.14 1.25
C TYR A 40 -5.03 -0.30 2.54
N ASN A 41 -4.29 -0.73 3.54
CA ASN A 41 -4.32 -0.16 4.90
C ASN A 41 -4.13 1.37 4.96
N MET A 42 -3.41 1.96 4.02
CA MET A 42 -3.14 3.41 3.99
C MET A 42 -4.13 4.19 3.12
N TYR A 43 -5.02 3.51 2.37
CA TYR A 43 -5.90 4.12 1.37
C TYR A 43 -6.69 5.34 1.88
N GLU A 44 -7.33 5.24 3.04
CA GLU A 44 -8.07 6.37 3.63
C GLU A 44 -7.16 7.39 4.33
N LYS A 45 -6.00 6.96 4.81
CA LYS A 45 -5.03 7.87 5.46
C LYS A 45 -4.34 8.77 4.46
N GLU A 46 -4.01 8.26 3.27
CA GLU A 46 -3.37 9.02 2.18
C GLU A 46 -4.24 10.18 1.66
N LYS A 47 -5.57 10.07 1.79
CA LYS A 47 -6.51 11.14 1.40
C LYS A 47 -6.52 12.32 2.37
N LYS A 48 -6.09 12.12 3.63
CA LYS A 48 -6.16 13.13 4.69
C LYS A 48 -5.15 14.24 4.49
N LYS A 49 -5.56 15.48 4.78
CA LYS A 49 -4.72 16.68 4.70
C LYS A 49 -3.37 16.52 5.46
N LYS A 50 -3.43 15.94 6.66
CA LYS A 50 -2.23 15.66 7.48
C LYS A 50 -1.20 14.78 6.77
N TYR A 51 -1.65 13.76 6.01
CA TYR A 51 -0.74 12.90 5.25
C TYR A 51 -0.12 13.65 4.07
N LYS A 52 -0.95 14.34 3.30
CA LYS A 52 -0.53 15.10 2.10
C LYS A 52 0.40 16.28 2.43
N GLN A 53 0.26 16.87 3.63
CA GLN A 53 1.09 17.99 4.08
C GLN A 53 2.33 17.57 4.88
N ASN A 54 2.52 16.29 5.14
CA ASN A 54 3.69 15.82 5.87
C ASN A 54 4.93 15.86 4.98
N GLN A 55 5.74 16.91 5.15
CA GLN A 55 6.99 17.10 4.41
C GLN A 55 8.03 15.99 4.62
N PHE A 56 7.92 15.21 5.70
CA PHE A 56 8.85 14.11 5.97
C PHE A 56 8.39 12.79 5.38
N ASN A 57 7.22 12.75 4.75
CA ASN A 57 6.77 11.57 4.01
C ASN A 57 7.38 11.56 2.60
N PRO A 58 8.16 10.53 2.21
CA PRO A 58 8.75 10.44 0.88
C PRO A 58 7.73 10.50 -0.27
N ASP A 59 6.49 10.06 -0.04
CA ASP A 59 5.42 10.13 -1.05
C ASP A 59 5.07 11.57 -1.45
N ASN A 60 5.43 12.55 -0.62
CA ASN A 60 5.20 13.98 -0.87
C ASN A 60 6.46 14.71 -1.38
N TRP A 61 7.57 13.99 -1.59
CA TRP A 61 8.79 14.60 -2.08
C TRP A 61 8.77 14.80 -3.59
N GLN A 62 9.47 15.81 -4.05
CA GLN A 62 9.71 15.99 -5.47
C GLN A 62 10.56 14.84 -5.99
N TYR A 63 10.10 14.21 -7.07
CA TYR A 63 10.82 13.15 -7.75
C TYR A 63 11.15 13.57 -9.17
N ASP A 64 12.43 13.54 -9.49
CA ASP A 64 12.94 13.74 -10.84
C ASP A 64 13.11 12.39 -11.54
N LYS A 65 12.26 12.16 -12.56
CA LYS A 65 12.26 10.93 -13.34
C LYS A 65 13.51 10.75 -14.20
N VAL A 66 14.14 11.86 -14.61
CA VAL A 66 15.30 11.82 -15.52
C VAL A 66 16.54 11.33 -14.75
N SER A 67 16.75 11.87 -13.56
CA SER A 67 17.89 11.51 -12.72
C SER A 67 17.59 10.39 -11.71
N ASP A 68 16.36 9.85 -11.70
CA ASP A 68 15.88 8.86 -10.70
C ASP A 68 16.22 9.28 -9.26
N THR A 69 15.85 10.53 -8.90
CA THR A 69 16.28 11.16 -7.65
C THR A 69 15.11 11.85 -6.96
N TYR A 70 14.99 11.69 -5.65
CA TYR A 70 14.09 12.49 -4.80
C TYR A 70 14.82 13.68 -4.21
N ILE A 71 14.07 14.76 -3.92
CA ILE A 71 14.56 15.91 -3.18
C ILE A 71 13.90 15.93 -1.81
N CYS A 72 14.70 15.84 -0.75
CA CYS A 72 14.20 15.84 0.62
C CYS A 72 13.84 17.27 1.11
N PRO A 73 13.14 17.44 2.24
CA PRO A 73 12.75 18.76 2.76
C PRO A 73 13.93 19.70 3.05
N SER A 74 15.14 19.18 3.24
CA SER A 74 16.37 19.96 3.40
C SER A 74 17.09 20.21 2.07
N GLN A 75 16.42 20.04 0.94
CA GLN A 75 16.93 20.25 -0.42
C GLN A 75 18.14 19.35 -0.76
N GLN A 76 18.32 18.26 -0.02
CA GLN A 76 19.35 17.26 -0.34
C GLN A 76 18.81 16.24 -1.34
N ARG A 77 19.66 15.74 -2.21
CA ARG A 77 19.34 14.68 -3.15
C ARG A 77 19.28 13.34 -2.42
N VAL A 78 18.31 12.53 -2.82
CA VAL A 78 18.11 11.16 -2.32
C VAL A 78 18.17 10.25 -3.53
N THR A 79 19.36 9.68 -3.78
CA THR A 79 19.72 8.99 -5.01
C THR A 79 19.56 7.49 -4.88
N PHE A 80 19.27 6.82 -5.99
CA PHE A 80 19.25 5.37 -6.07
C PHE A 80 20.60 4.77 -5.65
N ARG A 81 20.57 3.68 -4.88
CA ARG A 81 21.78 2.98 -4.44
C ARG A 81 21.83 1.53 -4.92
N TYR A 82 20.77 0.76 -4.64
CA TYR A 82 20.73 -0.65 -5.00
C TYR A 82 19.32 -1.22 -4.95
N HIS A 83 19.15 -2.38 -5.57
CA HIS A 83 17.95 -3.20 -5.43
C HIS A 83 18.07 -4.12 -4.22
N SER A 84 16.95 -4.31 -3.50
CA SER A 84 16.88 -5.22 -2.36
C SER A 84 15.64 -6.11 -2.50
N VAL A 85 15.79 -7.40 -2.24
CA VAL A 85 14.68 -8.35 -2.20
C VAL A 85 14.43 -8.76 -0.77
N ARG A 86 13.18 -8.73 -0.36
CA ARG A 86 12.74 -9.21 0.96
C ARG A 86 11.73 -10.33 0.78
N THR A 87 11.98 -11.44 1.46
CA THR A 87 11.07 -12.59 1.50
C THR A 87 10.32 -12.57 2.82
N ASP A 88 9.00 -12.66 2.79
CA ASP A 88 8.18 -12.77 3.99
C ASP A 88 8.08 -14.23 4.50
N LYS A 89 7.35 -14.42 5.61
CA LYS A 89 7.18 -15.75 6.24
C LYS A 89 6.44 -16.76 5.35
N THR A 90 5.70 -16.30 4.34
CA THR A 90 4.99 -17.14 3.37
C THR A 90 5.83 -17.50 2.15
N GLY A 91 7.07 -16.99 2.07
CA GLY A 91 7.94 -17.16 0.92
C GLY A 91 7.70 -16.14 -0.21
N PHE A 92 6.78 -15.19 -0.04
CA PHE A 92 6.51 -14.17 -1.05
C PHE A 92 7.66 -13.14 -1.07
N LYS A 93 8.20 -12.90 -2.27
CA LYS A 93 9.33 -11.99 -2.49
C LYS A 93 8.82 -10.61 -2.93
N ARG A 94 9.35 -9.56 -2.28
CA ARG A 94 9.12 -8.15 -2.64
C ARG A 94 10.42 -7.51 -3.04
N GLU A 95 10.37 -6.79 -4.14
CA GLU A 95 11.52 -6.05 -4.67
C GLU A 95 11.42 -4.58 -4.30
N TYR A 96 12.53 -4.01 -3.88
CA TYR A 96 12.63 -2.62 -3.47
C TYR A 96 13.78 -1.94 -4.16
N LYS A 97 13.56 -0.72 -4.64
CA LYS A 97 14.62 0.25 -4.92
C LYS A 97 14.97 0.96 -3.62
N ILE A 98 16.23 0.98 -3.28
CA ILE A 98 16.73 1.69 -2.09
C ILE A 98 17.38 2.97 -2.55
N TYR A 99 16.85 4.07 -2.06
CA TYR A 99 17.41 5.42 -2.22
C TYR A 99 18.02 5.88 -0.92
N GLU A 100 19.09 6.65 -0.98
CA GLU A 100 19.76 7.19 0.19
C GLU A 100 20.06 8.67 0.02
N CYS A 101 19.78 9.44 1.06
CA CYS A 101 20.11 10.86 1.11
C CYS A 101 21.63 11.06 1.08
N GLU A 102 22.11 12.05 0.33
CA GLU A 102 23.54 12.32 0.18
C GLU A 102 24.19 12.68 1.51
N ASN A 103 23.54 13.56 2.28
CA ASN A 103 24.06 13.97 3.58
C ASN A 103 22.93 14.32 4.57
N CYS A 104 22.90 13.63 5.70
CA CYS A 104 22.02 13.93 6.82
C CYS A 104 22.79 14.46 8.07
N SER A 105 24.09 14.63 7.99
CA SER A 105 24.89 15.20 9.08
C SER A 105 24.59 16.67 9.24
N GLY A 106 24.36 17.13 10.47
CA GLY A 106 24.01 18.52 10.75
C GLY A 106 22.67 18.99 10.19
N CYS A 107 21.84 18.11 9.62
CA CYS A 107 20.55 18.48 9.08
C CYS A 107 19.58 18.93 10.19
N PRO A 108 18.98 20.13 10.13
CA PRO A 108 18.08 20.63 11.17
C PRO A 108 16.81 19.80 11.32
N PHE A 109 16.41 19.07 10.27
CA PHE A 109 15.22 18.21 10.28
C PHE A 109 15.50 16.76 10.66
N ARG A 110 16.75 16.41 10.99
CA ARG A 110 17.16 15.01 11.19
C ARG A 110 16.27 14.28 12.19
N SER A 111 16.04 14.87 13.38
CA SER A 111 15.26 14.26 14.46
C SER A 111 13.82 13.94 14.07
N SER A 112 13.20 14.78 13.24
CA SER A 112 11.82 14.60 12.75
C SER A 112 11.75 13.76 11.47
N CYS A 113 12.85 13.74 10.71
CA CYS A 113 12.90 13.15 9.37
C CYS A 113 13.29 11.67 9.40
N THR A 114 14.21 11.24 10.26
CA THR A 114 14.72 9.88 10.26
C THR A 114 15.06 9.38 11.66
N LYS A 115 14.89 8.07 11.85
CA LYS A 115 15.34 7.33 13.05
C LYS A 115 16.68 6.61 12.84
N ALA A 116 17.36 6.86 11.71
CA ALA A 116 18.66 6.26 11.45
C ALA A 116 19.66 6.69 12.52
N LYS A 117 20.54 5.76 12.91
CA LYS A 117 21.63 6.04 13.87
C LYS A 117 22.48 7.19 13.35
N GLU A 118 23.11 7.93 14.28
CA GLU A 118 24.04 8.98 13.93
C GLU A 118 25.15 8.44 13.01
N GLY A 119 25.58 9.24 12.07
CA GLY A 119 26.51 8.81 11.02
C GLY A 119 25.86 8.11 9.81
N ASN A 120 24.62 7.65 9.91
CA ASN A 120 23.91 7.02 8.79
C ASN A 120 22.93 8.02 8.14
N ASN A 121 22.87 8.02 6.83
CA ASN A 121 21.91 8.78 6.07
C ASN A 121 20.52 8.12 6.04
N ARG A 122 19.48 8.93 5.80
CA ARG A 122 18.14 8.43 5.61
C ARG A 122 18.06 7.59 4.35
N LYS A 123 17.45 6.40 4.48
CA LYS A 123 17.08 5.53 3.35
C LYS A 123 15.58 5.55 3.11
N VAL A 124 15.21 5.53 1.85
CA VAL A 124 13.83 5.41 1.36
C VAL A 124 13.75 4.13 0.55
N MET A 125 12.73 3.32 0.84
CA MET A 125 12.49 2.07 0.11
C MET A 125 11.25 2.24 -0.74
N VAL A 126 11.36 2.02 -2.03
CA VAL A 126 10.26 2.10 -2.99
C VAL A 126 10.02 0.72 -3.59
N ASN A 127 8.81 0.22 -3.49
CA ASN A 127 8.38 -0.98 -4.17
C ASN A 127 7.49 -0.55 -5.35
N GLU A 128 8.06 -0.56 -6.55
CA GLU A 128 7.37 -0.07 -7.76
C GLU A 128 6.10 -0.87 -8.07
N LYS A 129 6.15 -2.19 -7.89
CA LYS A 129 4.99 -3.06 -8.10
C LYS A 129 3.85 -2.71 -7.16
N TRP A 130 4.18 -2.47 -5.89
CA TRP A 130 3.21 -2.03 -4.89
C TRP A 130 2.61 -0.66 -5.22
N GLU A 131 3.42 0.30 -5.68
CA GLU A 131 2.93 1.61 -6.09
C GLU A 131 1.97 1.51 -7.29
N GLN A 132 2.30 0.70 -8.30
CA GLN A 132 1.42 0.43 -9.44
C GLN A 132 0.09 -0.21 -9.01
N GLN A 133 0.12 -1.15 -8.07
CA GLN A 133 -1.08 -1.77 -7.53
C GLN A 133 -1.94 -0.77 -6.73
N LYS A 134 -1.32 0.10 -5.93
CA LYS A 134 -2.03 1.20 -5.24
C LYS A 134 -2.67 2.17 -6.23
N GLU A 135 -1.97 2.50 -7.30
CA GLU A 135 -2.49 3.37 -8.36
C GLU A 135 -3.69 2.72 -9.07
N TYR A 136 -3.58 1.43 -9.43
CA TYR A 136 -4.70 0.67 -9.96
C TYR A 136 -5.92 0.74 -9.04
N VAL A 137 -5.75 0.50 -7.73
CA VAL A 137 -6.84 0.53 -6.76
C VAL A 137 -7.47 1.91 -6.68
N ARG A 138 -6.65 2.97 -6.64
CA ARG A 138 -7.15 4.37 -6.61
C ARG A 138 -7.97 4.69 -7.86
N ALA A 139 -7.45 4.36 -9.03
CA ALA A 139 -8.15 4.58 -10.31
C ALA A 139 -9.43 3.74 -10.37
N LYS A 140 -9.35 2.45 -10.06
CA LYS A 140 -10.48 1.53 -10.15
C LYS A 140 -11.63 1.89 -9.23
N LEU A 141 -11.35 2.23 -7.97
CA LEU A 141 -12.39 2.63 -7.02
C LEU A 141 -12.94 4.06 -7.25
N SER A 142 -12.30 4.86 -8.10
CA SER A 142 -12.84 6.15 -8.55
C SER A 142 -13.86 6.00 -9.68
N GLU A 143 -13.88 4.87 -10.39
CA GLU A 143 -14.92 4.56 -11.37
C GLU A 143 -16.29 4.43 -10.65
N GLU A 144 -17.33 5.05 -11.20
CA GLU A 144 -18.68 5.07 -10.59
C GLU A 144 -19.20 3.66 -10.28
N LYS A 145 -19.13 2.76 -11.28
CA LYS A 145 -19.62 1.38 -11.15
C LYS A 145 -18.82 0.57 -10.13
N ALA A 146 -17.48 0.58 -10.22
CA ALA A 146 -16.62 -0.17 -9.33
C ALA A 146 -16.69 0.38 -7.89
N GLY A 147 -16.70 1.70 -7.74
CA GLY A 147 -16.89 2.35 -6.44
C GLY A 147 -18.25 2.05 -5.80
N SER A 148 -19.32 1.94 -6.60
CA SER A 148 -20.65 1.53 -6.11
C SER A 148 -20.62 0.08 -5.60
N ILE A 149 -20.08 -0.85 -6.39
CA ILE A 149 -19.92 -2.27 -5.98
C ILE A 149 -19.11 -2.37 -4.68
N TYR A 150 -18.02 -1.62 -4.57
CA TYR A 150 -17.21 -1.64 -3.34
C TYR A 150 -17.98 -1.09 -2.11
N ARG A 151 -18.78 -0.03 -2.29
CA ARG A 151 -19.61 0.53 -1.20
C ARG A 151 -20.71 -0.43 -0.75
N GLN A 152 -21.28 -1.22 -1.68
CA GLN A 152 -22.32 -2.22 -1.39
C GLN A 152 -21.84 -3.26 -0.37
N ARG A 153 -20.51 -3.56 -0.32
CA ARG A 153 -19.92 -4.45 0.69
C ARG A 153 -20.33 -4.09 2.12
N LYS A 154 -20.43 -2.79 2.45
CA LYS A 154 -20.82 -2.35 3.80
C LYS A 154 -22.25 -2.75 4.15
N ILE A 155 -23.12 -2.76 3.16
CA ILE A 155 -24.53 -3.11 3.34
C ILE A 155 -24.69 -4.64 3.43
N ASP A 156 -23.96 -5.38 2.61
CA ASP A 156 -24.13 -6.83 2.49
C ASP A 156 -23.41 -7.59 3.60
N VAL A 157 -22.24 -7.14 4.03
CA VAL A 157 -21.33 -7.91 4.89
C VAL A 157 -21.30 -7.41 6.34
N GLU A 158 -21.28 -6.10 6.57
CA GLU A 158 -21.13 -5.55 7.93
C GLU A 158 -22.31 -5.86 8.86
N PRO A 159 -23.60 -5.86 8.41
CA PRO A 159 -24.73 -6.24 9.25
C PRO A 159 -24.66 -7.71 9.69
N VAL A 160 -24.20 -8.61 8.81
CA VAL A 160 -24.04 -10.04 9.14
C VAL A 160 -23.01 -10.23 10.25
N PHE A 161 -21.86 -9.57 10.16
CA PHE A 161 -20.85 -9.60 11.21
C PHE A 161 -21.33 -8.93 12.50
N GLY A 162 -22.09 -7.84 12.41
CA GLY A 162 -22.72 -7.19 13.53
C GLY A 162 -23.67 -8.15 14.27
N PHE A 163 -24.55 -8.83 13.52
CA PHE A 163 -25.47 -9.84 14.06
C PHE A 163 -24.72 -11.01 14.73
N LEU A 164 -23.72 -11.58 14.08
CA LEU A 164 -22.90 -12.67 14.62
C LEU A 164 -22.25 -12.28 15.96
N LYS A 165 -21.69 -11.08 16.05
CA LYS A 165 -21.06 -10.58 17.27
C LYS A 165 -22.05 -10.29 18.37
N ALA A 166 -23.16 -9.60 18.05
CA ALA A 166 -24.13 -9.15 19.03
C ALA A 166 -25.02 -10.29 19.54
N ASN A 167 -25.52 -11.14 18.65
CA ASN A 167 -26.53 -12.15 18.97
C ASN A 167 -25.94 -13.54 19.24
N LEU A 168 -24.87 -13.91 18.50
CA LEU A 168 -24.24 -15.21 18.66
C LEU A 168 -22.96 -15.15 19.53
N ARG A 169 -22.63 -13.98 20.10
CA ARG A 169 -21.44 -13.74 20.94
C ARG A 169 -20.14 -14.20 20.28
N PHE A 170 -20.10 -14.16 18.98
CA PHE A 170 -18.95 -14.56 18.21
C PHE A 170 -17.85 -13.48 18.29
N THR A 171 -16.76 -13.77 18.98
CA THR A 171 -15.72 -12.78 19.24
C THR A 171 -14.55 -12.83 18.29
N ARG A 172 -14.22 -14.02 17.77
CA ARG A 172 -13.05 -14.20 16.89
C ARG A 172 -13.12 -15.51 16.10
N PHE A 173 -12.63 -15.50 14.86
CA PHE A 173 -12.22 -16.72 14.17
C PHE A 173 -10.86 -17.14 14.73
N SER A 174 -10.75 -18.37 15.22
CA SER A 174 -9.51 -19.00 15.66
C SER A 174 -8.84 -19.74 14.50
#